data_cd23b91e8c844711480fac2ecf2c994e
#
_entry.id   cd23b91e8c844711480fac2ecf2c994e
#
_cell.length_a   1.000
_cell.length_b   1.000
_cell.length_c   1.000
_cell.angle_alpha   90.00
_cell.angle_beta   90.00
_cell.angle_gamma   90.00
#
_symmetry.space_group_name_H-M   'P 1'
#
loop_
_entity.id
_entity.type
_entity.pdbx_description
1 polymer ?
#
loop_
_entity_poly.entity_id
_entity_poly.type
_entity_poly.pdbx_seq_one_letter_code
_entity_poly.pdbx_strand_id
1 'polypeptide(L)'
;MSGAAGAVTPHEVSRVDAVVFAAYGTTRARARTAAIEPAFRAVADAVDVPCELAFCGPAVCRLLACRGEPAPELERVLEQVVDAGARRVAIVSGMVVDGWAQANLRERVGAAAERLGLKAVVGAPLLSDATDVDCLAAALMGEWRPKPGTVTLFVGHGIGGPAGSDYARPRDAFGAYAALGVAFARAGRDDLAVACLSDGPSAALRVVRGLAEPGATVRLVPLMLSAGRHVLKNIGGSDDRSWSSVLAAADYVPQLCDCGLGEVAAVRELFAHHARALFATNE
;
A
#
# COMPACT_ATOMS: atom_id res chain seq x y z
N MET A 1 -16.08 -34.34 7.92
CA MET A 1 -16.58 -33.32 8.87
C MET A 1 -15.71 -32.09 8.73
N SER A 2 -16.23 -31.11 8.05
CA SER A 2 -15.53 -29.86 7.73
C SER A 2 -15.58 -28.96 8.96
N GLY A 3 -14.43 -28.76 9.61
CA GLY A 3 -14.28 -27.77 10.66
C GLY A 3 -14.18 -26.38 10.04
N ALA A 4 -15.22 -25.59 10.16
CA ALA A 4 -15.19 -24.17 9.82
C ALA A 4 -14.13 -23.49 10.70
N ALA A 5 -13.08 -22.94 10.09
CA ALA A 5 -12.19 -22.03 10.76
C ALA A 5 -13.02 -20.82 11.22
N GLY A 6 -13.16 -20.66 12.54
CA GLY A 6 -13.95 -19.59 13.13
C GLY A 6 -13.33 -18.24 12.80
N ALA A 7 -14.00 -17.48 11.94
CA ALA A 7 -13.74 -16.06 11.83
C ALA A 7 -14.05 -15.43 13.20
N VAL A 8 -13.03 -14.93 13.88
CA VAL A 8 -13.16 -14.20 15.15
C VAL A 8 -14.01 -12.96 14.85
N THR A 9 -15.17 -12.88 15.49
CA THR A 9 -16.06 -11.72 15.35
C THR A 9 -15.40 -10.49 16.02
N PRO A 10 -15.68 -9.26 15.54
CA PRO A 10 -15.11 -8.03 16.10
C PRO A 10 -15.29 -7.86 17.62
N HIS A 11 -16.26 -8.50 18.23
CA HIS A 11 -16.58 -8.44 19.66
C HIS A 11 -15.57 -9.15 20.60
N GLU A 12 -14.63 -9.96 20.09
CA GLU A 12 -13.72 -10.73 20.97
C GLU A 12 -12.34 -10.11 21.18
N VAL A 13 -12.05 -8.96 20.57
CA VAL A 13 -10.74 -8.28 20.70
C VAL A 13 -10.80 -7.15 21.73
N SER A 14 -11.34 -7.43 22.91
CA SER A 14 -11.47 -6.41 23.97
C SER A 14 -10.15 -5.92 24.58
N ARG A 15 -8.99 -6.44 24.17
CA ARG A 15 -7.67 -5.98 24.59
C ARG A 15 -6.59 -6.49 23.65
N VAL A 16 -6.03 -5.64 22.81
CA VAL A 16 -4.87 -5.93 21.96
C VAL A 16 -3.60 -5.89 22.85
N ASP A 17 -2.75 -6.90 22.74
CA ASP A 17 -1.50 -7.00 23.52
C ASP A 17 -0.30 -6.42 22.75
N ALA A 18 -0.35 -6.47 21.41
CA ALA A 18 0.68 -5.89 20.53
C ALA A 18 0.11 -5.55 19.15
N VAL A 19 0.78 -4.65 18.45
CA VAL A 19 0.50 -4.27 17.07
C VAL A 19 1.64 -4.72 16.16
N VAL A 20 1.32 -5.14 14.95
CA VAL A 20 2.31 -5.35 13.89
C VAL A 20 1.93 -4.51 12.68
N PHE A 21 2.78 -3.56 12.28
CA PHE A 21 2.63 -2.86 11.01
C PHE A 21 3.19 -3.71 9.88
N ALA A 22 2.34 -4.26 9.04
CA ALA A 22 2.69 -5.18 7.97
C ALA A 22 2.84 -4.45 6.63
N ALA A 23 4.08 -4.14 6.23
CA ALA A 23 4.41 -3.62 4.91
C ALA A 23 4.75 -4.76 3.94
N TYR A 24 4.50 -4.57 2.63
CA TYR A 24 5.00 -5.53 1.63
C TYR A 24 6.53 -5.63 1.67
N GLY A 25 7.18 -4.51 1.98
CA GLY A 25 8.63 -4.38 2.03
C GLY A 25 9.26 -4.01 0.68
N THR A 26 10.51 -3.65 0.71
CA THR A 26 11.32 -3.33 -0.47
C THR A 26 12.80 -3.62 -0.25
N THR A 27 13.52 -4.01 -1.31
CA THR A 27 14.97 -4.21 -1.27
C THR A 27 15.78 -2.91 -1.41
N ARG A 28 15.11 -1.76 -1.61
CA ARG A 28 15.74 -0.45 -1.70
C ARG A 28 15.87 0.17 -0.30
N ALA A 29 17.11 0.32 0.19
CA ALA A 29 17.37 0.89 1.52
C ALA A 29 16.73 2.29 1.67
N ARG A 30 16.95 3.21 0.69
CA ARG A 30 16.35 4.55 0.71
C ARG A 30 14.82 4.49 0.86
N ALA A 31 14.14 3.62 0.12
CA ALA A 31 12.68 3.53 0.19
C ALA A 31 12.18 2.93 1.52
N ARG A 32 12.97 2.06 2.17
CA ARG A 32 12.67 1.61 3.53
C ARG A 32 12.73 2.78 4.51
N THR A 33 13.86 3.50 4.51
CA THR A 33 14.13 4.57 5.47
C THR A 33 13.24 5.80 5.25
N ALA A 34 12.95 6.15 3.98
CA ALA A 34 12.18 7.34 3.67
C ALA A 34 10.66 7.14 3.77
N ALA A 35 10.15 5.93 3.55
CA ALA A 35 8.71 5.68 3.47
C ALA A 35 8.20 4.67 4.50
N ILE A 36 8.81 3.47 4.59
CA ILE A 36 8.27 2.41 5.45
C ILE A 36 8.50 2.73 6.92
N GLU A 37 9.72 3.09 7.31
CA GLU A 37 10.05 3.42 8.70
C GLU A 37 9.26 4.62 9.25
N PRO A 38 9.07 5.74 8.52
CA PRO A 38 8.23 6.83 9.01
C PRO A 38 6.75 6.45 9.15
N ALA A 39 6.21 5.61 8.23
CA ALA A 39 4.84 5.12 8.35
C ALA A 39 4.70 4.18 9.57
N PHE A 40 5.67 3.29 9.78
CA PHE A 40 5.72 2.45 10.97
C PHE A 40 5.77 3.27 12.26
N ARG A 41 6.64 4.30 12.33
CA ARG A 41 6.74 5.17 13.51
C ARG A 41 5.42 5.88 13.80
N ALA A 42 4.74 6.40 12.77
CA ALA A 42 3.43 7.04 12.95
C ALA A 42 2.38 6.08 13.52
N VAL A 43 2.42 4.80 13.13
CA VAL A 43 1.55 3.76 13.72
C VAL A 43 1.97 3.46 15.15
N ALA A 44 3.27 3.29 15.42
CA ALA A 44 3.79 2.99 16.76
C ALA A 44 3.47 4.11 17.76
N ASP A 45 3.60 5.36 17.34
CA ASP A 45 3.28 6.56 18.16
C ASP A 45 1.76 6.73 18.41
N ALA A 46 0.93 6.03 17.62
CA ALA A 46 -0.54 6.13 17.71
C ALA A 46 -1.18 5.09 18.63
N VAL A 47 -0.41 4.17 19.20
CA VAL A 47 -0.89 3.05 20.02
C VAL A 47 -0.10 2.94 21.34
N ASP A 48 -0.78 2.53 22.43
CA ASP A 48 -0.18 2.41 23.76
C ASP A 48 0.31 0.98 24.07
N VAL A 49 0.56 0.18 23.05
CA VAL A 49 1.06 -1.20 23.16
C VAL A 49 2.32 -1.38 22.31
N PRO A 50 3.15 -2.41 22.57
CA PRO A 50 4.30 -2.70 21.72
C PRO A 50 3.90 -2.81 20.24
N CYS A 51 4.67 -2.15 19.38
CA CYS A 51 4.43 -2.14 17.93
C CYS A 51 5.69 -2.59 17.19
N GLU A 52 5.54 -3.56 16.30
CA GLU A 52 6.63 -4.15 15.52
C GLU A 52 6.40 -3.94 14.02
N LEU A 53 7.50 -3.79 13.27
CA LEU A 53 7.47 -3.76 11.80
C LEU A 53 7.61 -5.16 11.24
N ALA A 54 6.77 -5.53 10.27
CA ALA A 54 6.93 -6.78 9.53
C ALA A 54 6.88 -6.58 8.01
N PHE A 55 7.62 -7.43 7.29
CA PHE A 55 7.53 -7.52 5.82
C PHE A 55 6.79 -8.79 5.42
N CYS A 56 5.72 -8.62 4.64
CA CYS A 56 4.92 -9.73 4.14
C CYS A 56 5.24 -10.12 2.68
N GLY A 57 6.21 -9.47 2.02
CA GLY A 57 6.66 -9.82 0.67
C GLY A 57 7.74 -10.93 0.69
N PRO A 58 7.42 -12.23 0.42
CA PRO A 58 8.40 -13.31 0.58
C PRO A 58 9.64 -13.14 -0.31
N ALA A 59 9.44 -12.65 -1.54
CA ALA A 59 10.56 -12.39 -2.46
C ALA A 59 11.48 -11.27 -1.96
N VAL A 60 10.91 -10.25 -1.30
CA VAL A 60 11.69 -9.16 -0.69
C VAL A 60 12.54 -9.70 0.45
N CYS A 61 11.94 -10.48 1.37
CA CYS A 61 12.64 -11.07 2.51
C CYS A 61 13.80 -11.98 2.04
N ARG A 62 13.54 -12.88 1.07
CA ARG A 62 14.59 -13.73 0.48
C ARG A 62 15.73 -12.92 -0.14
N LEU A 63 15.42 -11.89 -0.91
CA LEU A 63 16.45 -11.06 -1.55
C LEU A 63 17.27 -10.25 -0.55
N LEU A 64 16.67 -9.78 0.54
CA LEU A 64 17.38 -9.12 1.63
C LEU A 64 18.29 -10.13 2.36
N ALA A 65 17.79 -11.31 2.69
CA ALA A 65 18.58 -12.37 3.31
C ALA A 65 19.79 -12.78 2.46
N CYS A 66 19.62 -12.91 1.13
CA CYS A 66 20.74 -13.19 0.22
C CYS A 66 21.82 -12.09 0.19
N ARG A 67 21.52 -10.88 0.67
CA ARG A 67 22.46 -9.77 0.77
C ARG A 67 23.05 -9.63 2.18
N GLY A 68 22.68 -10.51 3.12
CA GLY A 68 23.05 -10.39 4.51
C GLY A 68 22.34 -9.22 5.23
N GLU A 69 21.29 -8.66 4.65
CA GLU A 69 20.48 -7.60 5.25
C GLU A 69 19.37 -8.23 6.10
N PRO A 70 19.15 -7.77 7.35
CA PRO A 70 18.05 -8.27 8.17
C PRO A 70 16.70 -7.89 7.54
N ALA A 71 15.79 -8.87 7.43
CA ALA A 71 14.42 -8.66 7.00
C ALA A 71 13.49 -9.04 8.16
N PRO A 72 12.60 -8.12 8.62
CA PRO A 72 11.58 -8.43 9.62
C PRO A 72 10.46 -9.25 8.96
N GLU A 73 10.69 -10.54 8.74
CA GLU A 73 9.73 -11.42 8.08
C GLU A 73 8.49 -11.64 8.97
N LEU A 74 7.30 -11.56 8.37
CA LEU A 74 6.02 -11.55 9.07
C LEU A 74 5.88 -12.66 10.12
N GLU A 75 6.15 -13.90 9.73
CA GLU A 75 6.00 -15.06 10.63
C GLU A 75 6.96 -15.00 11.81
N ARG A 76 8.21 -14.57 11.58
CA ARG A 76 9.20 -14.37 12.63
C ARG A 76 8.81 -13.28 13.61
N VAL A 77 8.28 -12.16 13.10
CA VAL A 77 7.79 -11.07 13.95
C VAL A 77 6.62 -11.55 14.81
N LEU A 78 5.69 -12.34 14.23
CA LEU A 78 4.59 -12.93 14.99
C LEU A 78 5.08 -13.92 16.07
N GLU A 79 6.10 -14.71 15.78
CA GLU A 79 6.76 -15.55 16.79
C GLU A 79 7.36 -14.71 17.92
N GLN A 80 8.10 -13.66 17.60
CA GLN A 80 8.73 -12.77 18.59
C GLN A 80 7.71 -12.10 19.50
N VAL A 81 6.58 -11.59 18.98
CA VAL A 81 5.55 -10.97 19.82
C VAL A 81 4.85 -11.99 20.72
N VAL A 82 4.68 -13.25 20.27
CA VAL A 82 4.15 -14.35 21.08
C VAL A 82 5.13 -14.72 22.19
N ASP A 83 6.43 -14.81 21.89
CA ASP A 83 7.48 -15.08 22.86
C ASP A 83 7.59 -13.97 23.91
N ALA A 84 7.29 -12.72 23.52
CA ALA A 84 7.18 -11.59 24.44
C ALA A 84 5.89 -11.59 25.29
N GLY A 85 5.02 -12.58 25.11
CA GLY A 85 3.82 -12.79 25.92
C GLY A 85 2.51 -12.35 25.28
N ALA A 86 2.52 -11.78 24.07
CA ALA A 86 1.29 -11.38 23.38
C ALA A 86 0.41 -12.60 23.01
N ARG A 87 -0.88 -12.46 23.15
CA ARG A 87 -1.89 -13.47 22.78
C ARG A 87 -2.94 -12.91 21.82
N ARG A 88 -3.05 -11.59 21.74
CA ARG A 88 -3.98 -10.85 20.86
C ARG A 88 -3.20 -9.78 20.12
N VAL A 89 -3.12 -9.90 18.80
CA VAL A 89 -2.30 -9.03 17.96
C VAL A 89 -3.17 -8.37 16.90
N ALA A 90 -3.08 -7.06 16.77
CA ALA A 90 -3.66 -6.32 15.67
C ALA A 90 -2.61 -6.10 14.58
N ILE A 91 -2.96 -6.41 13.34
CA ILE A 91 -2.09 -6.21 12.18
C ILE A 91 -2.58 -4.98 11.43
N VAL A 92 -1.84 -3.89 11.49
CA VAL A 92 -2.10 -2.70 10.67
C VAL A 92 -1.53 -2.92 9.28
N SER A 93 -2.39 -2.86 8.28
CA SER A 93 -1.99 -3.11 6.90
C SER A 93 -1.32 -1.90 6.27
N GLY A 94 -0.12 -2.09 5.71
CA GLY A 94 0.56 -1.13 4.85
C GLY A 94 0.17 -1.24 3.37
N MET A 95 -0.89 -1.98 3.03
CA MET A 95 -1.40 -2.10 1.67
C MET A 95 -2.29 -0.91 1.32
N VAL A 96 -2.32 -0.52 0.04
CA VAL A 96 -3.16 0.61 -0.41
C VAL A 96 -4.58 0.17 -0.71
N VAL A 97 -4.76 -1.01 -1.30
CA VAL A 97 -6.07 -1.54 -1.71
C VAL A 97 -6.25 -3.00 -1.31
N ASP A 98 -7.49 -3.46 -1.26
CA ASP A 98 -7.82 -4.87 -1.02
C ASP A 98 -7.57 -5.70 -2.29
N GLY A 99 -6.30 -5.94 -2.57
CA GLY A 99 -5.83 -6.77 -3.67
C GLY A 99 -5.17 -8.05 -3.17
N TRP A 100 -4.47 -8.74 -4.08
CA TRP A 100 -3.74 -9.97 -3.77
C TRP A 100 -2.81 -9.85 -2.56
N ALA A 101 -2.08 -8.75 -2.43
CA ALA A 101 -1.15 -8.56 -1.31
C ALA A 101 -1.87 -8.52 0.04
N GLN A 102 -3.05 -7.90 0.11
CA GLN A 102 -3.88 -7.85 1.30
C GLN A 102 -4.48 -9.23 1.62
N ALA A 103 -4.98 -9.95 0.60
CA ALA A 103 -5.50 -11.29 0.77
C ALA A 103 -4.40 -12.27 1.25
N ASN A 104 -3.22 -12.21 0.64
CA ASN A 104 -2.06 -13.00 1.06
C ASN A 104 -1.60 -12.66 2.49
N LEU A 105 -1.66 -11.39 2.89
CA LEU A 105 -1.39 -10.99 4.27
C LEU A 105 -2.37 -11.66 5.24
N ARG A 106 -3.69 -11.61 4.95
CA ARG A 106 -4.72 -12.25 5.79
C ARG A 106 -4.51 -13.76 5.91
N GLU A 107 -4.23 -14.44 4.80
CA GLU A 107 -3.99 -15.88 4.76
C GLU A 107 -2.77 -16.26 5.63
N ARG A 108 -1.64 -15.57 5.45
CA ARG A 108 -0.41 -15.85 6.20
C ARG A 108 -0.54 -15.55 7.69
N VAL A 109 -1.22 -14.45 8.04
CA VAL A 109 -1.53 -14.14 9.45
C VAL A 109 -2.42 -15.20 10.04
N GLY A 110 -3.46 -15.65 9.33
CA GLY A 110 -4.37 -16.72 9.78
C GLY A 110 -3.62 -18.03 10.06
N ALA A 111 -2.79 -18.48 9.11
CA ALA A 111 -1.98 -19.69 9.27
C ALA A 111 -0.98 -19.58 10.44
N ALA A 112 -0.32 -18.44 10.60
CA ALA A 112 0.60 -18.21 11.72
C ALA A 112 -0.15 -18.15 13.06
N ALA A 113 -1.31 -17.50 13.10
CA ALA A 113 -2.14 -17.40 14.30
C ALA A 113 -2.61 -18.77 14.78
N GLU A 114 -3.07 -19.64 13.87
CA GLU A 114 -3.45 -21.02 14.18
C GLU A 114 -2.27 -21.81 14.76
N ARG A 115 -1.11 -21.74 14.10
CA ARG A 115 0.11 -22.45 14.54
C ARG A 115 0.62 -21.98 15.90
N LEU A 116 0.50 -20.68 16.20
CA LEU A 116 1.04 -20.06 17.43
C LEU A 116 0.02 -19.98 18.58
N GLY A 117 -1.23 -20.38 18.35
CA GLY A 117 -2.31 -20.20 19.33
C GLY A 117 -2.60 -18.71 19.60
N LEU A 118 -2.43 -17.85 18.59
CA LEU A 118 -2.55 -16.41 18.65
C LEU A 118 -3.94 -15.98 18.15
N LYS A 119 -4.58 -15.04 18.81
CA LYS A 119 -5.74 -14.32 18.25
C LYS A 119 -5.23 -13.11 17.45
N ALA A 120 -5.44 -13.10 16.15
CA ALA A 120 -4.98 -12.01 15.28
C ALA A 120 -6.14 -11.40 14.50
N VAL A 121 -6.15 -10.07 14.39
CA VAL A 121 -7.05 -9.33 13.50
C VAL A 121 -6.22 -8.57 12.48
N VAL A 122 -6.57 -8.67 11.21
CA VAL A 122 -5.90 -7.91 10.13
C VAL A 122 -6.79 -6.73 9.74
N GLY A 123 -6.25 -5.54 9.93
CA GLY A 123 -6.90 -4.28 9.55
C GLY A 123 -7.13 -4.14 8.05
N ALA A 124 -7.99 -3.22 7.72
CA ALA A 124 -8.29 -2.84 6.34
C ALA A 124 -7.05 -2.20 5.66
N PRO A 125 -6.94 -2.26 4.32
CA PRO A 125 -5.96 -1.49 3.57
C PRO A 125 -6.30 0.00 3.60
N LEU A 126 -5.38 0.86 3.13
CA LEU A 126 -5.49 2.31 3.21
C LEU A 126 -6.75 2.88 2.51
N LEU A 127 -7.21 2.25 1.43
CA LEU A 127 -8.43 2.61 0.70
C LEU A 127 -9.47 1.51 0.93
N SER A 128 -10.18 1.56 2.04
CA SER A 128 -11.17 0.55 2.41
C SER A 128 -12.62 1.02 2.28
N ASP A 129 -12.86 2.31 2.42
CA ASP A 129 -14.19 2.91 2.33
C ASP A 129 -14.18 4.32 1.71
N ALA A 130 -15.33 4.98 1.65
CA ALA A 130 -15.47 6.31 1.06
C ALA A 130 -14.74 7.39 1.87
N THR A 131 -14.67 7.26 3.19
CA THR A 131 -13.97 8.19 4.07
C THR A 131 -12.46 8.11 3.83
N ASP A 132 -11.92 6.92 3.72
CA ASP A 132 -10.51 6.68 3.37
C ASP A 132 -10.16 7.31 2.01
N VAL A 133 -11.05 7.14 1.01
CA VAL A 133 -10.87 7.72 -0.32
C VAL A 133 -10.82 9.24 -0.24
N ASP A 134 -11.76 9.89 0.45
CA ASP A 134 -11.80 11.34 0.57
C ASP A 134 -10.59 11.87 1.37
N CYS A 135 -10.18 11.20 2.43
CA CYS A 135 -8.99 11.55 3.23
C CYS A 135 -7.69 11.41 2.42
N LEU A 136 -7.52 10.30 1.69
CA LEU A 136 -6.34 10.12 0.85
C LEU A 136 -6.33 11.12 -0.30
N ALA A 137 -7.46 11.37 -0.95
CA ALA A 137 -7.58 12.38 -2.00
C ALA A 137 -7.13 13.75 -1.48
N ALA A 138 -7.62 14.18 -0.31
CA ALA A 138 -7.22 15.44 0.31
C ALA A 138 -5.71 15.50 0.61
N ALA A 139 -5.13 14.43 1.16
CA ALA A 139 -3.69 14.33 1.43
C ALA A 139 -2.86 14.47 0.14
N LEU A 140 -3.25 13.76 -0.93
CA LEU A 140 -2.57 13.79 -2.22
C LEU A 140 -2.71 15.16 -2.91
N MET A 141 -3.88 15.77 -2.88
CA MET A 141 -4.11 17.10 -3.43
C MET A 141 -3.33 18.19 -2.67
N GLY A 142 -3.14 18.02 -1.38
CA GLY A 142 -2.32 18.90 -0.54
C GLY A 142 -0.83 18.86 -0.89
N GLU A 143 -0.32 17.65 -1.16
CA GLU A 143 1.10 17.43 -1.51
C GLU A 143 1.39 17.80 -2.98
N TRP A 144 0.57 17.32 -3.91
CA TRP A 144 0.74 17.57 -5.35
C TRP A 144 -0.16 18.72 -5.82
N ARG A 145 0.27 19.95 -5.52
CA ARG A 145 -0.43 21.17 -5.92
C ARG A 145 -0.42 21.36 -7.43
N PRO A 146 -1.45 22.01 -8.01
CA PRO A 146 -1.49 22.34 -9.43
C PRO A 146 -0.25 23.12 -9.86
N LYS A 147 0.23 22.80 -11.06
CA LYS A 147 1.35 23.51 -11.71
C LYS A 147 1.01 23.68 -13.20
N PRO A 148 1.11 24.90 -13.78
CA PRO A 148 0.83 25.13 -15.18
C PRO A 148 1.59 24.17 -16.09
N GLY A 149 0.90 23.65 -17.11
CA GLY A 149 1.48 22.71 -18.08
C GLY A 149 1.88 21.36 -17.49
N THR A 150 1.40 21.02 -16.29
CA THR A 150 1.75 19.77 -15.61
C THR A 150 0.49 19.03 -15.19
N VAL A 151 0.42 17.74 -15.51
CA VAL A 151 -0.58 16.81 -14.97
C VAL A 151 0.13 15.78 -14.06
N THR A 152 -0.58 15.24 -13.09
CA THR A 152 -0.06 14.24 -12.18
C THR A 152 -0.81 12.93 -12.34
N LEU A 153 -0.10 11.89 -12.69
CA LEU A 153 -0.63 10.53 -12.79
C LEU A 153 -0.16 9.72 -11.59
N PHE A 154 -1.10 9.40 -10.70
CA PHE A 154 -0.86 8.47 -9.60
C PHE A 154 -0.89 7.03 -10.13
N VAL A 155 0.19 6.29 -9.85
CA VAL A 155 0.39 4.96 -10.43
C VAL A 155 0.27 3.90 -9.35
N GLY A 156 -0.91 3.25 -9.31
CA GLY A 156 -1.16 2.10 -8.44
C GLY A 156 -0.48 0.82 -8.95
N HIS A 157 -0.23 -0.13 -8.05
CA HIS A 157 0.29 -1.44 -8.45
C HIS A 157 -0.76 -2.25 -9.23
N GLY A 158 -2.04 -2.02 -8.96
CA GLY A 158 -3.15 -2.87 -9.34
C GLY A 158 -3.48 -3.88 -8.24
N ILE A 159 -4.45 -4.75 -8.52
CA ILE A 159 -5.01 -5.67 -7.52
C ILE A 159 -4.57 -7.13 -7.71
N GLY A 160 -3.94 -7.44 -8.85
CA GLY A 160 -3.56 -8.81 -9.21
C GLY A 160 -2.35 -9.31 -8.44
N GLY A 161 -2.27 -10.63 -8.29
CA GLY A 161 -1.11 -11.34 -7.77
C GLY A 161 -0.04 -11.59 -8.85
N PRO A 162 1.04 -12.29 -8.48
CA PRO A 162 2.05 -12.77 -9.41
C PRO A 162 1.42 -13.59 -10.56
N ALA A 163 2.11 -13.63 -11.69
CA ALA A 163 1.68 -14.47 -12.82
C ALA A 163 1.50 -15.92 -12.36
N GLY A 164 0.34 -16.51 -12.68
CA GLY A 164 -0.02 -17.87 -12.27
C GLY A 164 -0.65 -17.99 -10.86
N SER A 165 -0.93 -16.89 -10.19
CA SER A 165 -1.73 -16.93 -8.96
C SER A 165 -3.20 -17.14 -9.28
N ASP A 166 -3.86 -18.08 -8.56
CA ASP A 166 -5.31 -18.36 -8.65
C ASP A 166 -6.17 -17.32 -7.90
N TYR A 167 -5.62 -16.12 -7.66
CA TYR A 167 -6.32 -15.08 -6.93
C TYR A 167 -7.58 -14.63 -7.67
N ALA A 168 -8.72 -15.03 -7.14
CA ALA A 168 -10.02 -14.54 -7.59
C ALA A 168 -10.14 -13.05 -7.21
N ARG A 169 -10.14 -12.16 -8.20
CA ARG A 169 -10.21 -10.71 -8.00
C ARG A 169 -11.52 -10.34 -7.30
N PRO A 170 -11.49 -9.70 -6.12
CA PRO A 170 -12.69 -9.09 -5.55
C PRO A 170 -13.22 -8.06 -6.54
N ARG A 171 -14.53 -8.04 -6.77
CA ARG A 171 -15.16 -7.11 -7.74
C ARG A 171 -14.92 -5.65 -7.37
N ASP A 172 -14.69 -5.35 -6.10
CA ASP A 172 -14.65 -4.00 -5.53
C ASP A 172 -13.26 -3.39 -5.45
N ALA A 173 -12.19 -4.18 -5.59
CA ALA A 173 -10.82 -3.67 -5.44
C ALA A 173 -10.38 -2.69 -6.54
N PHE A 174 -10.94 -2.79 -7.76
CA PHE A 174 -10.77 -1.75 -8.80
C PHE A 174 -11.54 -0.48 -8.49
N GLY A 175 -12.64 -0.58 -7.76
CA GLY A 175 -13.47 0.55 -7.34
C GLY A 175 -12.68 1.58 -6.53
N ALA A 176 -11.75 1.17 -5.68
CA ALA A 176 -10.97 2.08 -4.84
C ALA A 176 -10.11 3.07 -5.66
N TYR A 177 -9.40 2.58 -6.68
CA TYR A 177 -8.61 3.45 -7.57
C TYR A 177 -9.50 4.37 -8.41
N ALA A 178 -10.64 3.86 -8.92
CA ALA A 178 -11.60 4.67 -9.66
C ALA A 178 -12.26 5.73 -8.75
N ALA A 179 -12.63 5.36 -7.52
CA ALA A 179 -13.19 6.27 -6.53
C ALA A 179 -12.23 7.43 -6.21
N LEU A 180 -10.93 7.15 -6.09
CA LEU A 180 -9.93 8.19 -5.90
C LEU A 180 -9.88 9.17 -7.08
N GLY A 181 -9.94 8.68 -8.32
CA GLY A 181 -10.04 9.53 -9.51
C GLY A 181 -11.30 10.40 -9.51
N VAL A 182 -12.44 9.81 -9.11
CA VAL A 182 -13.71 10.56 -8.95
C VAL A 182 -13.60 11.63 -7.87
N ALA A 183 -12.93 11.33 -6.74
CA ALA A 183 -12.71 12.30 -5.67
C ALA A 183 -11.88 13.52 -6.16
N PHE A 184 -10.84 13.30 -6.97
CA PHE A 184 -10.09 14.38 -7.60
C PHE A 184 -10.97 15.26 -8.51
N ALA A 185 -11.75 14.63 -9.40
CA ALA A 185 -12.64 15.36 -10.31
C ALA A 185 -13.70 16.17 -9.54
N ARG A 186 -14.31 15.59 -8.51
CA ARG A 186 -15.27 16.29 -7.62
C ARG A 186 -14.65 17.52 -6.92
N ALA A 187 -13.35 17.46 -6.64
CA ALA A 187 -12.61 18.58 -6.07
C ALA A 187 -12.10 19.59 -7.10
N GLY A 188 -12.49 19.47 -8.39
CA GLY A 188 -12.05 20.35 -9.49
C GLY A 188 -10.55 20.18 -9.82
N ARG A 189 -9.96 19.01 -9.52
CA ARG A 189 -8.56 18.69 -9.79
C ARG A 189 -8.44 17.85 -11.06
N ASP A 190 -8.80 18.46 -12.19
CA ASP A 190 -8.72 17.83 -13.52
C ASP A 190 -7.28 17.61 -14.01
N ASP A 191 -6.30 18.13 -13.26
CA ASP A 191 -4.86 17.87 -13.46
C ASP A 191 -4.38 16.57 -12.81
N LEU A 192 -5.24 15.83 -12.10
CA LEU A 192 -4.90 14.59 -11.40
C LEU A 192 -5.66 13.40 -11.98
N ALA A 193 -4.97 12.27 -12.10
CA ALA A 193 -5.61 11.00 -12.45
C ALA A 193 -4.92 9.81 -11.79
N VAL A 194 -5.57 8.66 -11.87
CA VAL A 194 -5.06 7.37 -11.37
C VAL A 194 -5.01 6.37 -12.52
N ALA A 195 -3.93 5.59 -12.59
CA ALA A 195 -3.84 4.42 -13.44
C ALA A 195 -3.05 3.31 -12.73
N CYS A 196 -3.18 2.07 -13.17
CA CYS A 196 -2.54 0.93 -12.54
C CYS A 196 -1.49 0.27 -13.44
N LEU A 197 -0.38 -0.19 -12.85
CA LEU A 197 0.65 -0.94 -13.57
C LEU A 197 0.09 -2.18 -14.27
N SER A 198 -0.93 -2.81 -13.68
CA SER A 198 -1.62 -3.96 -14.27
C SER A 198 -2.28 -3.68 -15.62
N ASP A 199 -2.62 -2.41 -15.90
CA ASP A 199 -3.31 -2.00 -17.13
C ASP A 199 -2.33 -1.68 -18.26
N GLY A 200 -1.05 -1.67 -17.93
CA GLY A 200 0.05 -1.43 -18.85
C GLY A 200 0.24 0.04 -19.25
N PRO A 201 1.36 0.35 -19.94
CA PRO A 201 1.72 1.73 -20.26
C PRO A 201 0.78 2.39 -21.27
N SER A 202 0.12 1.62 -22.14
CA SER A 202 -0.90 2.15 -23.07
C SER A 202 -2.11 2.72 -22.34
N ALA A 203 -2.45 2.20 -21.16
CA ALA A 203 -3.51 2.78 -20.33
C ALA A 203 -3.10 4.14 -19.77
N ALA A 204 -1.85 4.27 -19.29
CA ALA A 204 -1.29 5.55 -18.86
C ALA A 204 -1.39 6.61 -19.95
N LEU A 205 -0.99 6.26 -21.17
CA LEU A 205 -1.06 7.19 -22.31
C LEU A 205 -2.49 7.61 -22.63
N ARG A 206 -3.47 6.69 -22.59
CA ARG A 206 -4.89 7.05 -22.79
C ARG A 206 -5.39 8.04 -21.74
N VAL A 207 -5.05 7.81 -20.49
CA VAL A 207 -5.42 8.68 -19.37
C VAL A 207 -4.81 10.06 -19.56
N VAL A 208 -3.51 10.14 -19.83
CA VAL A 208 -2.79 11.43 -20.01
C VAL A 208 -3.33 12.23 -21.20
N ARG A 209 -3.67 11.57 -22.33
CA ARG A 209 -4.30 12.23 -23.47
C ARG A 209 -5.65 12.86 -23.18
N GLY A 210 -6.35 12.37 -22.16
CA GLY A 210 -7.60 12.98 -21.69
C GLY A 210 -7.39 14.19 -20.76
N LEU A 211 -6.15 14.42 -20.30
CA LEU A 211 -5.84 15.47 -19.33
C LEU A 211 -5.02 16.62 -19.93
N ALA A 212 -4.16 16.34 -20.90
CA ALA A 212 -3.23 17.33 -21.42
C ALA A 212 -2.80 17.02 -22.85
N GLU A 213 -2.44 18.08 -23.58
CA GLU A 213 -1.87 17.99 -24.91
C GLU A 213 -0.39 17.57 -24.88
N PRO A 214 0.17 17.01 -25.97
CA PRO A 214 1.60 16.78 -26.14
C PRO A 214 2.44 18.02 -25.80
N GLY A 215 3.61 17.80 -25.23
CA GLY A 215 4.47 18.85 -24.65
C GLY A 215 4.26 19.09 -23.16
N ALA A 216 3.14 18.62 -22.58
CA ALA A 216 2.89 18.77 -21.16
C ALA A 216 3.84 17.90 -20.31
N THR A 217 4.17 18.38 -19.11
CA THR A 217 4.86 17.59 -18.09
C THR A 217 3.89 16.62 -17.43
N VAL A 218 4.29 15.34 -17.35
CA VAL A 218 3.53 14.30 -16.66
C VAL A 218 4.31 13.85 -15.43
N ARG A 219 3.88 14.28 -14.24
CA ARG A 219 4.42 13.73 -12.99
C ARG A 219 3.88 12.33 -12.77
N LEU A 220 4.76 11.35 -12.67
CA LEU A 220 4.44 9.95 -12.37
C LEU A 220 4.70 9.72 -10.88
N VAL A 221 3.63 9.59 -10.10
CA VAL A 221 3.67 9.46 -8.64
C VAL A 221 3.25 8.04 -8.25
N PRO A 222 4.11 7.24 -7.61
CA PRO A 222 3.75 5.92 -7.13
C PRO A 222 2.65 5.99 -6.05
N LEU A 223 1.51 5.37 -6.31
CA LEU A 223 0.43 5.16 -5.33
C LEU A 223 0.69 3.84 -4.59
N MET A 224 1.81 3.79 -3.89
CA MET A 224 2.35 2.64 -3.14
C MET A 224 2.99 3.15 -1.86
N LEU A 225 2.98 2.35 -0.79
CA LEU A 225 3.62 2.72 0.48
C LEU A 225 5.07 3.19 0.28
N SER A 226 5.82 2.49 -0.58
CA SER A 226 7.24 2.81 -0.86
C SER A 226 7.57 2.68 -2.34
N ALA A 227 8.50 3.52 -2.84
CA ALA A 227 9.02 3.47 -4.19
C ALA A 227 10.01 2.32 -4.37
N GLY A 228 9.49 1.11 -4.60
CA GLY A 228 10.25 -0.11 -4.80
C GLY A 228 10.85 -0.26 -6.22
N ARG A 229 11.29 -1.48 -6.57
CA ARG A 229 11.88 -1.80 -7.89
C ARG A 229 10.93 -1.56 -9.06
N HIS A 230 9.63 -1.80 -8.87
CA HIS A 230 8.61 -1.56 -9.90
C HIS A 230 8.56 -0.10 -10.31
N VAL A 231 8.72 0.83 -9.36
CA VAL A 231 8.78 2.27 -9.64
C VAL A 231 9.95 2.58 -10.58
N LEU A 232 11.14 2.11 -10.24
CA LEU A 232 12.33 2.40 -11.04
C LEU A 232 12.35 1.69 -12.40
N LYS A 233 11.82 0.46 -12.48
CA LYS A 233 11.87 -0.32 -13.71
C LYS A 233 10.67 -0.08 -14.61
N ASN A 234 9.47 -0.18 -14.07
CA ASN A 234 8.25 -0.22 -14.88
C ASN A 234 7.68 1.18 -15.11
N ILE A 235 7.87 2.11 -14.16
CA ILE A 235 7.37 3.49 -14.30
C ILE A 235 8.46 4.37 -14.89
N GLY A 236 9.61 4.51 -14.24
CA GLY A 236 10.67 5.46 -14.60
C GLY A 236 11.85 4.85 -15.34
N GLY A 237 11.80 3.58 -15.74
CA GLY A 237 12.92 2.91 -16.43
C GLY A 237 13.14 3.41 -17.86
N SER A 238 14.29 3.05 -18.43
CA SER A 238 14.65 3.35 -19.82
C SER A 238 14.24 2.25 -20.83
N ASP A 239 13.59 1.19 -20.38
CA ASP A 239 13.02 0.14 -21.23
C ASP A 239 11.86 0.74 -22.04
N ASP A 240 11.75 0.41 -23.33
CA ASP A 240 10.71 0.93 -24.24
C ASP A 240 9.27 0.68 -23.74
N ARG A 241 9.09 -0.27 -22.84
CA ARG A 241 7.82 -0.60 -22.20
C ARG A 241 7.62 0.08 -20.85
N SER A 242 8.56 0.91 -20.41
CA SER A 242 8.35 1.72 -19.22
C SER A 242 7.32 2.81 -19.49
N TRP A 243 6.62 3.24 -18.47
CA TRP A 243 5.63 4.31 -18.59
C TRP A 243 6.28 5.62 -19.05
N SER A 244 7.46 5.94 -18.52
CA SER A 244 8.23 7.12 -18.94
C SER A 244 8.58 7.07 -20.43
N SER A 245 9.09 5.94 -20.93
CA SER A 245 9.46 5.80 -22.34
C SER A 245 8.26 5.90 -23.28
N VAL A 246 7.13 5.28 -22.92
CA VAL A 246 5.88 5.34 -23.72
C VAL A 246 5.30 6.75 -23.75
N LEU A 247 5.34 7.49 -22.65
CA LEU A 247 4.89 8.87 -22.60
C LEU A 247 5.84 9.79 -23.39
N ALA A 248 7.15 9.61 -23.26
CA ALA A 248 8.14 10.39 -24.03
C ALA A 248 8.01 10.15 -25.54
N ALA A 249 7.76 8.90 -25.96
CA ALA A 249 7.51 8.56 -27.38
C ALA A 249 6.22 9.19 -27.95
N ALA A 250 5.34 9.69 -27.09
CA ALA A 250 4.11 10.40 -27.44
C ALA A 250 4.21 11.91 -27.17
N ASP A 251 5.44 12.45 -27.15
CA ASP A 251 5.78 13.87 -26.98
C ASP A 251 5.36 14.50 -25.64
N TYR A 252 5.17 13.70 -24.57
CA TYR A 252 5.04 14.20 -23.20
C TYR A 252 6.41 14.27 -22.50
N VAL A 253 6.50 15.05 -21.43
CA VAL A 253 7.69 15.17 -20.59
C VAL A 253 7.48 14.42 -19.27
N PRO A 254 7.82 13.12 -19.19
CA PRO A 254 7.63 12.36 -17.98
C PRO A 254 8.60 12.78 -16.87
N GLN A 255 8.10 12.95 -15.65
CA GLN A 255 8.88 13.22 -14.44
C GLN A 255 8.51 12.20 -13.37
N LEU A 256 9.42 11.25 -13.09
CA LEU A 256 9.24 10.30 -12.01
C LEU A 256 9.44 10.98 -10.66
N CYS A 257 8.45 10.87 -9.79
CA CYS A 257 8.60 11.11 -8.35
C CYS A 257 9.12 9.82 -7.70
N ASP A 258 10.40 9.78 -7.33
CA ASP A 258 11.00 8.63 -6.62
C ASP A 258 10.64 8.68 -5.13
N CYS A 259 9.36 8.72 -4.81
CA CYS A 259 8.81 8.79 -3.47
C CYS A 259 7.69 7.74 -3.29
N GLY A 260 7.43 7.35 -2.05
CA GLY A 260 6.29 6.50 -1.67
C GLY A 260 5.29 7.27 -0.82
N LEU A 261 4.09 6.74 -0.69
CA LEU A 261 3.02 7.33 0.15
C LEU A 261 3.45 7.51 1.61
N GLY A 262 4.31 6.63 2.14
CA GLY A 262 4.84 6.76 3.50
C GLY A 262 5.76 7.97 3.71
N GLU A 263 6.21 8.65 2.65
CA GLU A 263 6.94 9.92 2.74
C GLU A 263 6.01 11.12 2.97
N VAL A 264 4.71 10.96 2.69
CA VAL A 264 3.69 12.02 2.85
C VAL A 264 3.15 12.02 4.28
N ALA A 265 3.33 13.13 5.01
CA ALA A 265 2.94 13.22 6.42
C ALA A 265 1.44 12.92 6.63
N ALA A 266 0.56 13.53 5.82
CA ALA A 266 -0.87 13.30 5.91
C ALA A 266 -1.28 11.85 5.64
N VAL A 267 -0.54 11.11 4.80
CA VAL A 267 -0.79 9.67 4.58
C VAL A 267 -0.33 8.83 5.77
N ARG A 268 0.76 9.20 6.43
CA ARG A 268 1.17 8.52 7.68
C ARG A 268 0.10 8.63 8.76
N GLU A 269 -0.56 9.79 8.87
CA GLU A 269 -1.68 9.97 9.80
C GLU A 269 -2.89 9.07 9.47
N LEU A 270 -3.12 8.73 8.19
CA LEU A 270 -4.16 7.76 7.83
C LEU A 270 -3.81 6.36 8.34
N PHE A 271 -2.55 5.91 8.22
CA PHE A 271 -2.13 4.64 8.82
C PHE A 271 -2.26 4.66 10.35
N ALA A 272 -1.90 5.75 11.00
CA ALA A 272 -2.09 5.95 12.43
C ALA A 272 -3.59 5.91 12.83
N HIS A 273 -4.46 6.51 12.01
CA HIS A 273 -5.92 6.44 12.20
C HIS A 273 -6.42 4.99 12.09
N HIS A 274 -6.00 4.24 11.07
CA HIS A 274 -6.34 2.83 10.91
C HIS A 274 -5.86 2.00 12.11
N ALA A 275 -4.68 2.31 12.65
CA ALA A 275 -4.20 1.64 13.87
C ALA A 275 -5.17 1.91 15.05
N ARG A 276 -5.51 3.17 15.31
CA ARG A 276 -6.45 3.54 16.40
C ARG A 276 -7.83 2.90 16.22
N ALA A 277 -8.34 2.80 14.99
CA ALA A 277 -9.63 2.19 14.69
C ALA A 277 -9.70 0.72 15.09
N LEU A 278 -8.58 -0.02 15.03
CA LEU A 278 -8.52 -1.43 15.48
C LEU A 278 -8.69 -1.60 17.00
N PHE A 279 -8.56 -0.54 17.78
CA PHE A 279 -8.81 -0.53 19.22
C PHE A 279 -10.23 -0.01 19.56
N ALA A 280 -10.78 0.91 18.76
CA ALA A 280 -12.06 1.55 19.03
C ALA A 280 -13.29 0.65 18.77
N THR A 281 -13.15 -0.42 18.00
CA THR A 281 -14.25 -1.39 17.75
C THR A 281 -14.58 -2.25 18.96
N ASN A 282 -14.10 -1.93 20.17
CA ASN A 282 -14.13 -2.75 21.37
C ASN A 282 -14.82 -2.09 22.58
N GLU A 283 -15.56 -0.98 22.39
CA GLU A 283 -16.41 -0.39 23.42
C GLU A 283 -17.91 -0.72 23.25
#